data_02ee64d3c1d868331cc0d1bb0039c395
#
_entry.id   02ee64d3c1d868331cc0d1bb0039c395
#
_cell.length_a   1.000
_cell.length_b   1.000
_cell.length_c   1.000
_cell.angle_alpha   90.00
_cell.angle_beta   90.00
_cell.angle_gamma   90.00
#
_symmetry.space_group_name_H-M   'P 1'
#
loop_
_entity.id
_entity.type
_entity.pdbx_description
1 polymer ?
#
loop_
_entity_poly.entity_id
_entity_poly.type
_entity_poly.pdbx_seq_one_letter_code
_entity_poly.pdbx_strand_id
1 'polypeptide(L)'
;MKKHQDIVKRVLFTMMILVVYALGQQIMLPGFDITLARKIMSHNSLLQMFGLTTGGQMNLPTLLSLGLGPYMTAMIVWQAIQSLDIRTINNMSVRQSGVLQRFVTLVLATLQGIVMVYYLQDAIKPLYLISDNINLGPAVAVLILVAGAMFALYIGNENASYGFGG
;
A
#
# COMPACT_ATOMS: atom_id res chain seq x y z
N MET A 1 -23.26 16.77 -26.94
CA MET A 1 -22.17 17.57 -26.34
C MET A 1 -21.93 17.25 -24.87
N LYS A 2 -22.93 17.07 -24.00
CA LYS A 2 -22.75 16.72 -22.56
C LYS A 2 -21.96 15.43 -22.33
N LYS A 3 -22.26 14.34 -23.07
CA LYS A 3 -21.58 13.02 -22.91
C LYS A 3 -20.06 13.08 -23.17
N HIS A 4 -19.61 13.91 -24.07
CA HIS A 4 -18.18 14.11 -24.37
C HIS A 4 -17.44 14.85 -23.23
N GLN A 5 -18.12 15.81 -22.60
CA GLN A 5 -17.56 16.55 -21.45
C GLN A 5 -17.41 15.68 -20.21
N ASP A 6 -18.34 14.73 -19.99
CA ASP A 6 -18.26 13.82 -18.86
C ASP A 6 -17.11 12.81 -19.02
N ILE A 7 -16.87 12.31 -20.25
CA ILE A 7 -15.73 11.42 -20.54
C ILE A 7 -14.41 12.16 -20.31
N VAL A 8 -14.28 13.39 -20.82
CA VAL A 8 -13.06 14.19 -20.65
C VAL A 8 -12.77 14.46 -19.17
N LYS A 9 -13.79 14.78 -18.36
CA LYS A 9 -13.63 14.96 -16.91
C LYS A 9 -13.14 13.71 -16.21
N ARG A 10 -13.69 12.54 -16.54
CA ARG A 10 -13.27 11.25 -15.97
C ARG A 10 -11.83 10.90 -16.35
N VAL A 11 -11.45 11.12 -17.60
CA VAL A 11 -10.06 10.92 -18.06
C VAL A 11 -9.10 11.86 -17.33
N LEU A 12 -9.46 13.14 -17.23
CA LEU A 12 -8.64 14.14 -16.54
C LEU A 12 -8.46 13.78 -15.05
N PHE A 13 -9.53 13.33 -14.39
CA PHE A 13 -9.51 12.89 -13.00
C PHE A 13 -8.58 11.67 -12.82
N THR A 14 -8.69 10.67 -13.69
CA THR A 14 -7.80 9.50 -13.67
C THR A 14 -6.33 9.88 -13.87
N MET A 15 -6.05 10.80 -14.83
CA MET A 15 -4.69 11.31 -15.07
C MET A 15 -4.13 12.04 -13.84
N MET A 16 -4.95 12.87 -13.19
CA MET A 16 -4.57 13.56 -11.95
C MET A 16 -4.21 12.56 -10.84
N ILE A 17 -5.02 11.54 -10.67
CA ILE A 17 -4.76 10.46 -9.68
C ILE A 17 -3.46 9.73 -9.99
N LEU A 18 -3.20 9.38 -11.26
CA LEU A 18 -1.95 8.73 -11.65
C LEU A 18 -0.72 9.61 -11.35
N VAL A 19 -0.82 10.93 -11.57
CA VAL A 19 0.25 11.87 -11.21
C VAL A 19 0.48 11.88 -9.69
N VAL A 20 -0.58 11.95 -8.88
CA VAL A 20 -0.47 11.91 -7.41
C VAL A 20 0.17 10.61 -6.95
N TYR A 21 -0.23 9.48 -7.53
CA TYR A 21 0.36 8.17 -7.23
C TYR A 21 1.84 8.11 -7.61
N ALA A 22 2.21 8.59 -8.79
CA ALA A 22 3.59 8.64 -9.26
C ALA A 22 4.47 9.54 -8.37
N LEU A 23 3.95 10.69 -7.91
CA LEU A 23 4.64 11.56 -6.95
C LEU A 23 4.83 10.85 -5.60
N GLY A 24 3.82 10.14 -5.10
CA GLY A 24 3.92 9.37 -3.87
C GLY A 24 4.98 8.27 -3.91
N GLN A 25 5.22 7.67 -5.08
CA GLN A 25 6.28 6.69 -5.28
C GLN A 25 7.69 7.29 -5.24
N GLN A 26 7.84 8.60 -5.40
CA GLN A 26 9.15 9.28 -5.33
C GLN A 26 9.49 9.77 -3.92
N ILE A 27 8.51 9.79 -3.00
CA ILE A 27 8.73 10.19 -1.61
C ILE A 27 9.43 9.05 -0.88
N MET A 28 10.70 9.24 -0.57
CA MET A 28 11.50 8.27 0.18
C MET A 28 11.06 8.22 1.65
N LEU A 29 11.15 7.04 2.26
CA LEU A 29 10.90 6.91 3.69
C LEU A 29 11.98 7.68 4.48
N PRO A 30 11.56 8.56 5.42
CA PRO A 30 12.49 9.23 6.30
C PRO A 30 13.21 8.23 7.21
N GLY A 31 14.47 8.51 7.55
CA GLY A 31 15.24 7.66 8.45
C GLY A 31 15.89 6.43 7.82
N PHE A 32 15.88 6.28 6.49
CA PHE A 32 16.61 5.22 5.81
C PHE A 32 17.93 5.69 5.22
N ASP A 33 18.96 4.84 5.29
CA ASP A 33 20.16 4.98 4.48
C ASP A 33 19.92 4.43 3.08
N ILE A 34 19.89 5.36 2.12
CA ILE A 34 19.51 5.06 0.71
C ILE A 34 20.50 4.07 0.08
N THR A 35 21.78 4.16 0.42
CA THR A 35 22.82 3.32 -0.18
C THR A 35 22.73 1.88 0.31
N LEU A 36 22.54 1.69 1.60
CA LEU A 36 22.36 0.38 2.23
C LEU A 36 21.02 -0.24 1.83
N ALA A 37 19.93 0.53 1.87
CA ALA A 37 18.61 0.07 1.46
C ALA A 37 18.61 -0.44 0.01
N ARG A 38 19.23 0.31 -0.92
CA ARG A 38 19.36 -0.10 -2.32
C ARG A 38 20.13 -1.41 -2.45
N LYS A 39 21.25 -1.56 -1.73
CA LYS A 39 22.07 -2.76 -1.75
C LYS A 39 21.28 -3.97 -1.23
N ILE A 40 20.56 -3.84 -0.13
CA ILE A 40 19.74 -4.92 0.43
C ILE A 40 18.61 -5.32 -0.54
N MET A 41 17.92 -4.34 -1.10
CA MET A 41 16.82 -4.59 -2.05
C MET A 41 17.30 -5.24 -3.35
N SER A 42 18.46 -4.85 -3.87
CA SER A 42 19.01 -5.43 -5.10
C SER A 42 19.56 -6.85 -4.92
N HIS A 43 19.92 -7.26 -3.70
CA HIS A 43 20.43 -8.60 -3.42
C HIS A 43 19.35 -9.57 -2.91
N ASN A 44 18.17 -9.07 -2.56
CA ASN A 44 17.12 -9.89 -1.97
C ASN A 44 16.01 -10.18 -2.98
N SER A 45 15.99 -11.41 -3.51
CA SER A 45 15.01 -11.85 -4.51
C SER A 45 13.56 -11.72 -4.03
N LEU A 46 13.29 -11.92 -2.74
CA LEU A 46 11.95 -11.78 -2.18
C LEU A 46 11.45 -10.34 -2.26
N LEU A 47 12.30 -9.36 -1.91
CA LEU A 47 11.94 -7.95 -2.01
C LEU A 47 11.72 -7.53 -3.47
N GLN A 48 12.51 -8.05 -4.40
CA GLN A 48 12.31 -7.82 -5.84
C GLN A 48 10.97 -8.38 -6.32
N MET A 49 10.62 -9.60 -5.92
CA MET A 49 9.32 -10.20 -6.27
C MET A 49 8.15 -9.39 -5.69
N PHE A 50 8.27 -8.91 -4.46
CA PHE A 50 7.26 -8.01 -3.88
C PHE A 50 7.03 -6.77 -4.74
N GLY A 51 8.08 -6.16 -5.30
CA GLY A 51 7.95 -5.00 -6.14
C GLY A 51 7.28 -5.24 -7.47
N LEU A 52 7.62 -6.33 -8.09
CA LEU A 52 6.98 -6.70 -9.34
C LEU A 52 5.47 -6.93 -9.16
N THR A 53 5.06 -7.51 -8.04
CA THR A 53 3.64 -7.79 -7.76
C THR A 53 2.85 -6.57 -7.29
N THR A 54 3.49 -5.61 -6.64
CA THR A 54 2.82 -4.41 -6.08
C THR A 54 2.86 -3.21 -7.01
N GLY A 55 3.57 -3.29 -8.15
CA GLY A 55 3.77 -2.16 -9.06
C GLY A 55 4.66 -1.06 -8.48
N GLY A 56 5.38 -1.34 -7.39
CA GLY A 56 6.31 -0.42 -6.75
C GLY A 56 7.67 -0.37 -7.46
N GLN A 57 8.32 0.78 -7.43
CA GLN A 57 9.73 0.86 -7.85
C GLN A 57 10.61 0.33 -6.72
N MET A 58 11.09 -0.92 -6.88
CA MET A 58 11.82 -1.66 -5.85
C MET A 58 13.29 -1.26 -5.66
N ASN A 59 13.70 -0.14 -6.19
CA ASN A 59 15.09 0.29 -6.00
C ASN A 59 15.31 1.07 -4.68
N LEU A 60 14.24 1.56 -4.06
CA LEU A 60 14.29 2.39 -2.86
C LEU A 60 13.02 2.22 -2.01
N PRO A 61 13.11 2.25 -0.68
CA PRO A 61 11.95 2.26 0.19
C PRO A 61 11.25 3.62 0.10
N THR A 62 10.08 3.65 -0.52
CA THR A 62 9.24 4.84 -0.68
C THR A 62 7.96 4.73 0.13
N LEU A 63 7.25 5.85 0.27
CA LEU A 63 5.95 5.90 0.94
C LEU A 63 4.96 4.88 0.38
N LEU A 64 4.96 4.66 -0.93
CA LEU A 64 4.07 3.73 -1.63
C LEU A 64 4.75 2.40 -2.01
N SER A 65 5.84 2.00 -1.34
CA SER A 65 6.52 0.73 -1.66
C SER A 65 5.65 -0.50 -1.51
N LEU A 66 4.73 -0.54 -0.54
CA LEU A 66 3.73 -1.60 -0.45
C LEU A 66 2.66 -1.51 -1.56
N GLY A 67 2.46 -0.33 -2.15
CA GLY A 67 1.51 -0.11 -3.24
C GLY A 67 0.11 -0.65 -2.93
N LEU A 68 -0.51 -1.27 -3.94
CA LEU A 68 -1.81 -1.93 -3.84
C LEU A 68 -1.72 -3.43 -3.46
N GLY A 69 -0.50 -3.96 -3.20
CA GLY A 69 -0.28 -5.36 -2.88
C GLY A 69 -1.14 -5.90 -1.75
N PRO A 70 -1.18 -5.24 -0.55
CA PRO A 70 -2.02 -5.67 0.56
C PRO A 70 -3.50 -5.74 0.19
N TYR A 71 -3.99 -4.81 -0.64
CA TYR A 71 -5.37 -4.80 -1.11
C TYR A 71 -5.67 -5.97 -2.05
N MET A 72 -4.80 -6.24 -3.02
CA MET A 72 -4.97 -7.38 -3.93
C MET A 72 -4.99 -8.70 -3.16
N THR A 73 -4.07 -8.86 -2.21
CA THR A 73 -4.03 -10.04 -1.33
C THR A 73 -5.32 -10.15 -0.49
N ALA A 74 -5.79 -9.02 0.07
CA ALA A 74 -7.04 -8.98 0.83
C ALA A 74 -8.26 -9.35 -0.04
N MET A 75 -8.30 -8.91 -1.31
CA MET A 75 -9.37 -9.31 -2.23
C MET A 75 -9.39 -10.81 -2.48
N ILE A 76 -8.23 -11.42 -2.72
CA ILE A 76 -8.12 -12.87 -2.94
C ILE A 76 -8.57 -13.64 -1.69
N VAL A 77 -8.07 -13.25 -0.52
CA VAL A 77 -8.48 -13.83 0.76
C VAL A 77 -9.99 -13.66 0.98
N TRP A 78 -10.53 -12.47 0.69
CA TRP A 78 -11.96 -12.20 0.82
C TRP A 78 -12.81 -13.08 -0.11
N GLN A 79 -12.42 -13.23 -1.38
CA GLN A 79 -13.08 -14.12 -2.33
C GLN A 79 -13.02 -15.60 -1.87
N ALA A 80 -11.87 -16.04 -1.35
CA ALA A 80 -11.72 -17.37 -0.78
C ALA A 80 -12.67 -17.59 0.40
N ILE A 81 -12.79 -16.62 1.31
CA ILE A 81 -13.71 -16.69 2.44
C ILE A 81 -15.19 -16.72 1.99
N GLN A 82 -15.54 -15.93 0.97
CA GLN A 82 -16.90 -15.97 0.41
C GLN A 82 -17.23 -17.32 -0.26
N SER A 83 -16.25 -17.98 -0.87
CA SER A 83 -16.45 -19.30 -1.49
C SER A 83 -16.70 -20.43 -0.49
N LEU A 84 -16.40 -20.23 0.80
CA LEU A 84 -16.68 -21.20 1.87
C LEU A 84 -18.15 -21.24 2.30
N ASP A 85 -19.03 -20.46 1.67
CA ASP A 85 -20.50 -20.40 1.90
C ASP A 85 -20.90 -20.27 3.38
N ILE A 86 -20.15 -19.46 4.12
CA ILE A 86 -20.42 -19.18 5.55
C ILE A 86 -21.65 -18.27 5.63
N ARG A 87 -22.76 -18.78 6.21
CA ARG A 87 -24.05 -18.05 6.36
C ARG A 87 -23.92 -16.64 6.89
N THR A 88 -23.02 -16.43 7.85
CA THR A 88 -22.78 -15.09 8.47
C THR A 88 -22.23 -14.11 7.45
N ILE A 89 -21.40 -14.56 6.53
CA ILE A 89 -20.74 -13.69 5.52
C ILE A 89 -21.68 -13.42 4.36
N ASN A 90 -22.44 -14.42 3.92
CA ASN A 90 -23.40 -14.27 2.84
C ASN A 90 -24.58 -13.35 3.17
N ASN A 91 -24.90 -13.19 4.46
CA ASN A 91 -25.95 -12.28 4.95
C ASN A 91 -25.45 -10.86 5.21
N MET A 92 -24.17 -10.56 4.98
CA MET A 92 -23.62 -9.22 5.16
C MET A 92 -24.10 -8.25 4.08
N SER A 93 -24.43 -7.02 4.49
CA SER A 93 -24.68 -5.95 3.51
C SER A 93 -23.39 -5.57 2.76
N VAL A 94 -23.53 -5.05 1.55
CA VAL A 94 -22.40 -4.56 0.73
C VAL A 94 -21.50 -3.59 1.50
N ARG A 95 -22.10 -2.75 2.34
CA ARG A 95 -21.37 -1.80 3.17
C ARG A 95 -20.52 -2.49 4.25
N GLN A 96 -21.08 -3.50 4.92
CA GLN A 96 -20.37 -4.29 5.94
C GLN A 96 -19.20 -5.08 5.32
N SER A 97 -19.45 -5.71 4.18
CA SER A 97 -18.41 -6.42 3.40
C SER A 97 -17.25 -5.48 3.03
N GLY A 98 -17.55 -4.27 2.55
CA GLY A 98 -16.52 -3.28 2.21
C GLY A 98 -15.69 -2.80 3.41
N VAL A 99 -16.31 -2.62 4.59
CA VAL A 99 -15.58 -2.25 5.81
C VAL A 99 -14.66 -3.38 6.26
N LEU A 100 -15.17 -4.62 6.26
CA LEU A 100 -14.38 -5.78 6.66
C LEU A 100 -13.19 -6.03 5.71
N GLN A 101 -13.40 -5.86 4.41
CA GLN A 101 -12.32 -5.96 3.41
C GLN A 101 -11.22 -4.91 3.66
N ARG A 102 -11.58 -3.66 3.99
CA ARG A 102 -10.61 -2.62 4.35
C ARG A 102 -9.85 -2.98 5.63
N PHE A 103 -10.52 -3.56 6.61
CA PHE A 103 -9.89 -4.03 7.83
C PHE A 103 -8.88 -5.15 7.55
N VAL A 104 -9.26 -6.15 6.74
CA VAL A 104 -8.35 -7.22 6.31
C VAL A 104 -7.15 -6.64 5.56
N THR A 105 -7.37 -5.65 4.70
CA THR A 105 -6.28 -4.95 4.00
C THR A 105 -5.33 -4.27 4.96
N LEU A 106 -5.83 -3.61 6.00
CA LEU A 106 -5.02 -2.95 7.03
C LEU A 106 -4.16 -3.95 7.80
N VAL A 107 -4.73 -5.08 8.19
CA VAL A 107 -3.99 -6.16 8.88
C VAL A 107 -2.88 -6.71 7.98
N LEU A 108 -3.20 -7.01 6.72
CA LEU A 108 -2.20 -7.51 5.76
C LEU A 108 -1.13 -6.47 5.44
N ALA A 109 -1.49 -5.19 5.30
CA ALA A 109 -0.53 -4.10 5.11
C ALA A 109 0.43 -4.00 6.30
N THR A 110 -0.07 -4.17 7.52
CA THR A 110 0.76 -4.16 8.74
C THR A 110 1.72 -5.33 8.75
N LEU A 111 1.25 -6.55 8.46
CA LEU A 111 2.10 -7.74 8.39
C LEU A 111 3.19 -7.59 7.31
N GLN A 112 2.83 -7.16 6.11
CA GLN A 112 3.77 -6.95 5.01
C GLN A 112 4.75 -5.81 5.32
N GLY A 113 4.30 -4.74 5.96
CA GLY A 113 5.13 -3.63 6.42
C GLY A 113 6.16 -4.08 7.45
N ILE A 114 5.77 -4.90 8.42
CA ILE A 114 6.68 -5.48 9.43
C ILE A 114 7.75 -6.34 8.74
N VAL A 115 7.34 -7.22 7.84
CA VAL A 115 8.28 -8.07 7.08
C VAL A 115 9.27 -7.23 6.28
N MET A 116 8.80 -6.21 5.57
CA MET A 116 9.66 -5.32 4.79
C MET A 116 10.66 -4.57 5.67
N VAL A 117 10.21 -4.02 6.79
CA VAL A 117 11.06 -3.30 7.75
C VAL A 117 12.07 -4.25 8.40
N TYR A 118 11.69 -5.48 8.69
CA TYR A 118 12.60 -6.50 9.22
C TYR A 118 13.78 -6.79 8.27
N TYR A 119 13.51 -6.91 6.96
CA TYR A 119 14.58 -7.08 5.97
C TYR A 119 15.44 -5.84 5.76
N LEU A 120 14.92 -4.66 6.07
CA LEU A 120 15.61 -3.37 5.90
C LEU A 120 16.15 -2.79 7.21
N GLN A 121 16.12 -3.55 8.33
CA GLN A 121 16.48 -3.04 9.65
C GLN A 121 17.87 -2.43 9.71
N ASP A 122 18.84 -3.00 8.98
CA ASP A 122 20.23 -2.51 8.95
C ASP A 122 20.36 -1.16 8.20
N ALA A 123 19.39 -0.82 7.37
CA ALA A 123 19.34 0.45 6.64
C ALA A 123 18.54 1.54 7.39
N ILE A 124 17.92 1.21 8.52
CA ILE A 124 17.12 2.14 9.31
C ILE A 124 18.03 2.86 10.32
N LYS A 125 18.06 4.19 10.24
CA LYS A 125 18.75 5.00 11.25
C LYS A 125 17.98 4.96 12.57
N PRO A 126 18.65 4.77 13.70
CA PRO A 126 17.99 4.73 14.99
C PRO A 126 17.33 6.08 15.31
N LEU A 127 16.08 6.05 15.74
CA LEU A 127 15.31 7.20 16.18
C LEU A 127 14.99 7.07 17.66
N TYR A 128 15.72 7.80 18.51
CA TYR A 128 15.51 7.83 19.95
C TYR A 128 14.69 9.07 20.34
N LEU A 129 13.44 8.87 20.78
CA LEU A 129 12.53 9.99 21.09
C LEU A 129 12.48 10.40 22.57
N ILE A 130 12.66 9.48 23.50
CA ILE A 130 12.44 9.74 24.95
C ILE A 130 13.52 9.12 25.83
N SER A 131 14.18 8.08 25.39
CA SER A 131 15.24 7.38 26.13
C SER A 131 16.14 6.66 25.14
N ASP A 132 17.45 6.68 25.39
CA ASP A 132 18.44 6.01 24.53
C ASP A 132 18.25 4.49 24.39
N ASN A 133 17.28 3.92 25.11
CA ASN A 133 17.03 2.46 25.14
C ASN A 133 15.95 1.98 24.16
N ILE A 134 15.13 2.87 23.59
CA ILE A 134 14.03 2.46 22.69
C ILE A 134 14.22 3.06 21.30
N ASN A 135 14.57 2.21 20.34
CA ASN A 135 14.64 2.61 18.93
C ASN A 135 13.25 2.52 18.27
N LEU A 136 12.61 3.66 18.06
CA LEU A 136 11.31 3.76 17.42
C LEU A 136 11.37 3.79 15.88
N GLY A 137 12.56 3.85 15.29
CA GLY A 137 12.73 3.90 13.83
C GLY A 137 11.94 2.84 13.06
N PRO A 138 12.06 1.54 13.41
CA PRO A 138 11.32 0.48 12.73
C PRO A 138 9.80 0.63 12.86
N ALA A 139 9.30 1.01 14.04
CA ALA A 139 7.85 1.18 14.26
C ALA A 139 7.28 2.33 13.43
N VAL A 140 7.98 3.46 13.38
CA VAL A 140 7.61 4.61 12.53
C VAL A 140 7.64 4.24 11.06
N ALA A 141 8.65 3.49 10.61
CA ALA A 141 8.73 3.02 9.23
C ALA A 141 7.52 2.14 8.84
N VAL A 142 7.12 1.19 9.71
CA VAL A 142 5.91 0.37 9.49
C VAL A 142 4.67 1.26 9.39
N LEU A 143 4.50 2.21 10.31
CA LEU A 143 3.33 3.11 10.28
C LEU A 143 3.25 3.92 8.98
N ILE A 144 4.37 4.45 8.51
CA ILE A 144 4.42 5.20 7.24
C ILE A 144 4.07 4.30 6.05
N LEU A 145 4.60 3.08 6.01
CA LEU A 145 4.31 2.11 4.95
C LEU A 145 2.83 1.71 4.92
N VAL A 146 2.24 1.46 6.09
CA VAL A 146 0.82 1.14 6.22
C VAL A 146 -0.05 2.32 5.80
N ALA A 147 0.30 3.53 6.24
CA ALA A 147 -0.40 4.75 5.82
C ALA A 147 -0.34 4.95 4.29
N GLY A 148 0.83 4.70 3.68
CA GLY A 148 1.00 4.75 2.23
C GLY A 148 0.13 3.73 1.49
N ALA A 149 0.06 2.49 1.98
CA ALA A 149 -0.80 1.46 1.40
C ALA A 149 -2.29 1.80 1.52
N MET A 150 -2.72 2.34 2.67
CA MET A 150 -4.11 2.78 2.87
C MET A 150 -4.44 4.00 2.01
N PHE A 151 -3.49 4.90 1.80
CA PHE A 151 -3.64 6.03 0.89
C PHE A 151 -3.76 5.57 -0.57
N ALA A 152 -2.94 4.60 -1.01
CA ALA A 152 -3.04 4.01 -2.34
C ALA A 152 -4.42 3.35 -2.56
N LEU A 153 -4.92 2.62 -1.56
CA LEU A 153 -6.27 2.04 -1.58
C LEU A 153 -7.35 3.12 -1.69
N TYR A 154 -7.23 4.20 -0.93
CA TYR A 154 -8.19 5.30 -0.98
C TYR A 154 -8.23 5.93 -2.38
N ILE A 155 -7.07 6.26 -2.95
CA ILE A 155 -6.96 6.81 -4.31
C ILE A 155 -7.54 5.85 -5.35
N GLY A 156 -7.27 4.54 -5.21
CA GLY A 156 -7.82 3.51 -6.08
C GLY A 156 -9.35 3.47 -6.07
N ASN A 157 -9.96 3.54 -4.88
CA ASN A 157 -11.41 3.58 -4.72
C ASN A 157 -12.03 4.86 -5.30
N GLU A 158 -11.40 6.01 -5.10
CA GLU A 158 -11.84 7.28 -5.71
C GLU A 158 -11.78 7.21 -7.23
N ASN A 159 -10.71 6.63 -7.78
CA ASN A 159 -10.60 6.43 -9.22
C ASN A 159 -11.67 5.47 -9.77
N ALA A 160 -11.99 4.42 -9.03
CA ALA A 160 -13.07 3.51 -9.40
C ALA A 160 -14.45 4.19 -9.36
N SER A 161 -14.66 5.18 -8.50
CA SER A 161 -15.94 5.88 -8.36
C SER A 161 -16.12 7.03 -9.36
N TYR A 162 -15.08 7.82 -9.59
CA TYR A 162 -15.15 9.07 -10.36
C TYR A 162 -14.29 9.05 -11.62
N GLY A 163 -13.43 8.08 -11.79
CA GLY A 163 -12.53 7.94 -12.93
C GLY A 163 -13.14 7.25 -14.14
N PHE A 164 -12.28 6.89 -15.07
CA PHE A 164 -12.67 6.28 -16.36
C PHE A 164 -13.22 4.85 -16.22
N GLY A 165 -13.04 4.18 -15.08
CA GLY A 165 -13.51 2.82 -14.83
C GLY A 165 -14.76 2.72 -13.95
N GLY A 166 -15.38 3.84 -13.56
CA GLY A 166 -16.56 3.87 -12.69
C GLY A 166 -17.89 4.17 -13.41
#